data_093d5591dd19296e89b473887e393265
#
_entry.id   093d5591dd19296e89b473887e393265
#
_cell.length_a   1.000
_cell.length_b   1.000
_cell.length_c   1.000
_cell.angle_alpha   90.00
_cell.angle_beta   90.00
_cell.angle_gamma   90.00
#
_symmetry.space_group_name_H-M   'P 1'
#
loop_
_entity.id
_entity.type
_entity.pdbx_description
1 polymer ?
#
loop_
_entity_poly.entity_id
_entity_poly.type
_entity_poly.pdbx_seq_one_letter_code
_entity_poly.pdbx_strand_id
1 'polypeptide(L)'
;VTAPLPLMPIYKGMPGASMLAEILLQKYEYHVPFYRQVKQLEHLGVKLSRNTLDGWFKPVCELLRPLYLELKKKVLSSDYIQVDETTLPVINHDRHKAAKEYIWIVRAAVPRLLFFHYDNGSRSQKVAVDLLKTFKGYLQCDGYSAYDAFENRKDVCLCGCLAHIRRHIESCREENREYAMQGLKFIQGLYNVEYMADERQLSYEERAVLRQRLAGPLLDAFELWLQNTYPKVLKRSLMGKAIAYAYPLIPRMRHYLYDGRIFIDNNRAYPNFLVIQTPSAICF
;
A
#
# COMPACT_ATOMS: atom_id res chain seq x y z
N VAL A 1 21.06 -48.04 21.10
CA VAL A 1 21.28 -47.20 19.91
C VAL A 1 20.04 -46.32 19.77
N THR A 2 20.16 -45.03 19.96
CA THR A 2 19.05 -44.09 19.78
C THR A 2 19.00 -43.67 18.32
N ALA A 3 17.84 -43.80 17.68
CA ALA A 3 17.66 -43.34 16.30
C ALA A 3 17.94 -41.84 16.19
N PRO A 4 18.54 -41.35 15.10
CA PRO A 4 18.74 -39.93 14.89
C PRO A 4 17.36 -39.21 14.86
N LEU A 5 17.27 -38.05 15.50
CA LEU A 5 16.07 -37.21 15.44
C LEU A 5 15.80 -36.81 13.99
N PRO A 6 14.53 -36.77 13.57
CA PRO A 6 14.17 -36.25 12.26
C PRO A 6 14.63 -34.79 12.11
N LEU A 7 14.91 -34.39 10.87
CA LEU A 7 15.21 -32.97 10.57
C LEU A 7 13.97 -32.13 10.86
N MET A 8 14.08 -31.29 11.89
CA MET A 8 13.01 -30.36 12.27
C MET A 8 13.16 -29.03 11.51
N PRO A 9 12.06 -28.34 11.18
CA PRO A 9 12.11 -27.08 10.41
C PRO A 9 12.90 -25.97 11.11
N ILE A 10 12.90 -25.97 12.45
CA ILE A 10 13.67 -25.03 13.25
C ILE A 10 14.61 -25.78 14.19
N TYR A 11 15.80 -25.21 14.38
CA TYR A 11 16.84 -25.81 15.21
C TYR A 11 16.37 -26.02 16.65
N LYS A 12 16.51 -27.23 17.17
CA LYS A 12 16.04 -27.64 18.52
C LYS A 12 14.54 -27.39 18.75
N GLY A 13 13.74 -27.23 17.69
CA GLY A 13 12.29 -27.10 17.80
C GLY A 13 11.62 -28.43 17.97
N MET A 14 10.53 -28.49 18.76
CA MET A 14 9.65 -29.65 18.85
C MET A 14 8.58 -29.69 17.75
N PRO A 15 8.08 -28.54 17.22
CA PRO A 15 6.95 -28.55 16.30
C PRO A 15 7.39 -28.96 14.89
N GLY A 16 6.57 -29.81 14.25
CA GLY A 16 6.70 -30.10 12.84
C GLY A 16 6.26 -28.92 11.95
N ALA A 17 6.51 -29.03 10.65
CA ALA A 17 6.22 -27.95 9.69
C ALA A 17 4.75 -27.54 9.69
N SER A 18 3.82 -28.51 9.79
CA SER A 18 2.38 -28.22 9.80
C SER A 18 1.94 -27.41 11.01
N MET A 19 2.50 -27.69 12.20
CA MET A 19 2.20 -26.94 13.43
C MET A 19 2.71 -25.50 13.32
N LEU A 20 3.92 -25.30 12.78
CA LEU A 20 4.49 -23.98 12.57
C LEU A 20 3.66 -23.17 11.55
N ALA A 21 3.24 -23.82 10.44
CA ALA A 21 2.38 -23.21 9.45
C ALA A 21 1.04 -22.81 10.05
N GLU A 22 0.41 -23.68 10.85
CA GLU A 22 -0.86 -23.38 11.52
C GLU A 22 -0.75 -22.18 12.47
N ILE A 23 0.30 -22.10 13.29
CA ILE A 23 0.55 -20.97 14.19
C ILE A 23 0.63 -19.64 13.42
N LEU A 24 1.31 -19.63 12.27
CA LEU A 24 1.42 -18.43 11.43
C LEU A 24 0.10 -18.09 10.76
N LEU A 25 -0.62 -19.07 10.19
CA LEU A 25 -1.93 -18.86 9.58
C LEU A 25 -2.93 -18.32 10.60
N GLN A 26 -3.00 -18.93 11.78
CA GLN A 26 -3.86 -18.45 12.86
C GLN A 26 -3.55 -17.00 13.22
N LYS A 27 -2.29 -16.61 13.29
CA LYS A 27 -1.90 -15.26 13.64
C LYS A 27 -2.19 -14.23 12.55
N TYR A 28 -1.84 -14.52 11.29
CA TYR A 28 -1.84 -13.55 10.20
C TYR A 28 -3.04 -13.63 9.27
N GLU A 29 -3.59 -14.82 9.07
CA GLU A 29 -4.78 -15.04 8.24
C GLU A 29 -6.06 -14.87 9.07
N TYR A 30 -6.11 -15.54 10.23
CA TYR A 30 -7.30 -15.58 11.08
C TYR A 30 -7.26 -14.58 12.25
N HIS A 31 -6.20 -13.79 12.36
CA HIS A 31 -6.03 -12.75 13.39
C HIS A 31 -6.14 -13.25 14.84
N VAL A 32 -5.77 -14.51 15.08
CA VAL A 32 -5.78 -15.12 16.42
C VAL A 32 -4.43 -14.87 17.12
N PRO A 33 -4.37 -14.04 18.16
CA PRO A 33 -3.14 -13.77 18.88
C PRO A 33 -2.64 -15.00 19.65
N PHE A 34 -1.33 -15.10 19.87
CA PHE A 34 -0.69 -16.28 20.46
C PHE A 34 -1.31 -16.72 21.79
N TYR A 35 -1.73 -15.78 22.66
CA TYR A 35 -2.37 -16.17 23.94
C TYR A 35 -3.69 -16.92 23.75
N ARG A 36 -4.43 -16.63 22.66
CA ARG A 36 -5.66 -17.38 22.32
C ARG A 36 -5.33 -18.73 21.71
N GLN A 37 -4.29 -18.79 20.86
CA GLN A 37 -3.82 -20.05 20.30
C GLN A 37 -3.36 -21.01 21.41
N VAL A 38 -2.63 -20.51 22.42
CA VAL A 38 -2.24 -21.30 23.60
C VAL A 38 -3.45 -21.90 24.28
N LYS A 39 -4.51 -21.11 24.52
CA LYS A 39 -5.75 -21.62 25.12
C LYS A 39 -6.47 -22.66 24.25
N GLN A 40 -6.49 -22.46 22.94
CA GLN A 40 -7.05 -23.47 22.03
C GLN A 40 -6.28 -24.79 22.10
N LEU A 41 -4.94 -24.74 22.10
CA LEU A 41 -4.08 -25.91 22.24
C LEU A 41 -4.26 -26.62 23.59
N GLU A 42 -4.44 -25.85 24.67
CA GLU A 42 -4.72 -26.41 26.00
C GLU A 42 -6.03 -27.19 26.03
N HIS A 43 -7.09 -26.71 25.37
CA HIS A 43 -8.35 -27.45 25.22
C HIS A 43 -8.18 -28.75 24.43
N LEU A 44 -7.19 -28.83 23.55
CA LEU A 44 -6.82 -30.03 22.81
C LEU A 44 -5.84 -30.92 23.59
N GLY A 45 -5.56 -30.61 24.86
CA GLY A 45 -4.64 -31.35 25.71
C GLY A 45 -3.16 -31.02 25.54
N VAL A 46 -2.81 -30.01 24.70
CA VAL A 46 -1.43 -29.61 24.45
C VAL A 46 -1.09 -28.38 25.30
N LYS A 47 -0.28 -28.57 26.33
CA LYS A 47 0.16 -27.50 27.23
C LYS A 47 1.41 -26.83 26.71
N LEU A 48 1.25 -25.62 26.19
CA LEU A 48 2.36 -24.77 25.72
C LEU A 48 2.29 -23.41 26.42
N SER A 49 3.44 -22.77 26.60
CA SER A 49 3.49 -21.40 27.06
C SER A 49 3.45 -20.42 25.89
N ARG A 50 3.01 -19.17 26.13
CA ARG A 50 3.13 -18.10 25.16
C ARG A 50 4.58 -17.91 24.72
N ASN A 51 5.53 -17.92 25.65
CA ASN A 51 6.95 -17.76 25.36
C ASN A 51 7.49 -18.87 24.44
N THR A 52 6.89 -20.07 24.48
CA THR A 52 7.26 -21.16 23.59
C THR A 52 6.86 -20.82 22.14
N LEU A 53 5.63 -20.34 21.93
CA LEU A 53 5.17 -19.91 20.60
C LEU A 53 5.98 -18.71 20.07
N ASP A 54 6.22 -17.72 20.91
CA ASP A 54 7.06 -16.55 20.57
C ASP A 54 8.49 -17.00 20.22
N GLY A 55 9.05 -18.00 20.93
CA GLY A 55 10.37 -18.58 20.66
C GLY A 55 10.46 -19.34 19.32
N TRP A 56 9.37 -19.89 18.83
CA TRP A 56 9.32 -20.53 17.51
C TRP A 56 9.15 -19.53 16.37
N PHE A 57 8.51 -18.40 16.63
CA PHE A 57 8.14 -17.42 15.63
C PHE A 57 9.36 -16.84 14.89
N LYS A 58 10.36 -16.34 15.63
CA LYS A 58 11.55 -15.74 15.03
C LYS A 58 12.33 -16.71 14.13
N PRO A 59 12.66 -17.95 14.56
CA PRO A 59 13.30 -18.93 13.68
C PRO A 59 12.49 -19.26 12.42
N VAL A 60 11.16 -19.31 12.51
CA VAL A 60 10.30 -19.54 11.34
C VAL A 60 10.34 -18.35 10.38
N CYS A 61 10.33 -17.13 10.89
CA CYS A 61 10.49 -15.94 10.04
C CYS A 61 11.84 -15.96 9.30
N GLU A 62 12.93 -16.36 9.97
CA GLU A 62 14.24 -16.49 9.31
C GLU A 62 14.24 -17.63 8.27
N LEU A 63 13.55 -18.74 8.52
CA LEU A 63 13.37 -19.82 7.55
C LEU A 63 12.63 -19.35 6.30
N LEU A 64 11.62 -18.46 6.45
CA LEU A 64 10.82 -17.91 5.35
C LEU A 64 11.48 -16.70 4.66
N ARG A 65 12.54 -16.15 5.23
CA ARG A 65 13.23 -14.97 4.70
C ARG A 65 13.67 -15.10 3.23
N PRO A 66 14.22 -16.22 2.74
CA PRO A 66 14.57 -16.38 1.32
C PRO A 66 13.37 -16.20 0.39
N LEU A 67 12.18 -16.71 0.77
CA LEU A 67 10.95 -16.50 0.01
C LEU A 67 10.53 -15.03 -0.02
N TYR A 68 10.63 -14.33 1.11
CA TYR A 68 10.38 -12.89 1.17
C TYR A 68 11.32 -12.11 0.24
N LEU A 69 12.61 -12.43 0.25
CA LEU A 69 13.60 -11.77 -0.60
C LEU A 69 13.34 -12.01 -2.09
N GLU A 70 12.95 -13.23 -2.47
CA GLU A 70 12.60 -13.54 -3.85
C GLU A 70 11.28 -12.86 -4.26
N LEU A 71 10.27 -12.82 -3.39
CA LEU A 71 9.04 -12.06 -3.60
C LEU A 71 9.33 -10.57 -3.81
N LYS A 72 10.16 -9.97 -2.95
CA LYS A 72 10.60 -8.57 -3.06
C LYS A 72 11.28 -8.32 -4.41
N LYS A 73 12.22 -9.16 -4.80
CA LYS A 73 12.90 -9.09 -6.10
C LYS A 73 11.92 -9.21 -7.26
N LYS A 74 10.98 -10.17 -7.20
CA LYS A 74 9.95 -10.36 -8.22
C LYS A 74 9.05 -9.14 -8.37
N VAL A 75 8.60 -8.53 -7.27
CA VAL A 75 7.79 -7.31 -7.30
C VAL A 75 8.58 -6.14 -7.89
N LEU A 76 9.83 -5.92 -7.45
CA LEU A 76 10.67 -4.82 -7.93
C LEU A 76 11.18 -5.00 -9.36
N SER A 77 11.08 -6.20 -9.94
CA SER A 77 11.37 -6.46 -11.36
C SER A 77 10.18 -6.18 -12.29
N SER A 78 9.00 -5.86 -11.74
CA SER A 78 7.85 -5.42 -12.53
C SER A 78 8.11 -4.02 -13.11
N ASP A 79 7.58 -3.75 -14.31
CA ASP A 79 7.64 -2.44 -14.95
C ASP A 79 6.57 -1.45 -14.45
N TYR A 80 5.65 -1.91 -13.59
CA TYR A 80 4.63 -1.08 -12.96
C TYR A 80 4.36 -1.52 -11.52
N ILE A 81 4.67 -0.65 -10.58
CA ILE A 81 4.40 -0.85 -9.15
C ILE A 81 3.57 0.30 -8.56
N GLN A 82 2.82 -0.07 -7.53
CA GLN A 82 2.09 0.85 -6.66
C GLN A 82 2.73 0.83 -5.27
N VAL A 83 2.94 2.00 -4.68
CA VAL A 83 3.55 2.13 -3.35
C VAL A 83 2.69 3.04 -2.49
N ASP A 84 2.53 2.65 -1.23
CA ASP A 84 1.83 3.43 -0.22
C ASP A 84 2.38 3.07 1.17
N GLU A 85 2.12 3.91 2.18
CA GLU A 85 2.48 3.65 3.56
C GLU A 85 1.25 3.60 4.45
N THR A 86 1.25 2.64 5.37
CA THR A 86 0.23 2.59 6.42
C THR A 86 0.84 2.79 7.79
N THR A 87 0.06 3.37 8.70
CA THR A 87 0.50 3.58 10.08
C THR A 87 0.37 2.31 10.90
N LEU A 88 1.39 2.06 11.72
CA LEU A 88 1.47 0.97 12.65
C LEU A 88 1.68 1.51 14.07
N PRO A 89 0.73 1.33 15.01
CA PRO A 89 0.98 1.65 16.40
C PRO A 89 1.89 0.58 17.03
N VAL A 90 3.11 0.95 17.38
CA VAL A 90 4.10 0.07 18.03
C VAL A 90 4.27 0.50 19.49
N ILE A 91 4.14 -0.44 20.41
CA ILE A 91 4.34 -0.18 21.84
C ILE A 91 5.85 -0.08 22.10
N ASN A 92 6.30 1.10 22.48
CA ASN A 92 7.64 1.30 22.96
C ASN A 92 7.66 1.02 24.48
N HIS A 93 8.28 -0.09 24.86
CA HIS A 93 8.31 -0.53 26.25
C HIS A 93 9.07 0.44 27.18
N ASP A 94 10.09 1.12 26.68
CA ASP A 94 10.88 2.07 27.47
C ASP A 94 10.11 3.36 27.79
N ARG A 95 9.15 3.74 26.91
CA ARG A 95 8.37 4.96 27.05
C ARG A 95 6.94 4.73 27.53
N HIS A 96 6.50 3.48 27.68
CA HIS A 96 5.12 3.09 28.01
C HIS A 96 4.05 3.77 27.13
N LYS A 97 4.40 4.12 25.88
CA LYS A 97 3.51 4.78 24.91
C LYS A 97 3.58 4.09 23.57
N ALA A 98 2.46 4.06 22.89
CA ALA A 98 2.45 3.65 21.49
C ALA A 98 3.10 4.73 20.63
N ALA A 99 4.12 4.36 19.87
CA ALA A 99 4.70 5.19 18.82
C ALA A 99 3.95 4.94 17.52
N LYS A 100 3.73 6.00 16.74
CA LYS A 100 3.19 5.89 15.40
C LYS A 100 4.33 5.59 14.44
N GLU A 101 4.36 4.38 13.96
CA GLU A 101 5.35 3.89 12.99
C GLU A 101 4.69 3.60 11.65
N TYR A 102 5.47 3.23 10.63
CA TYR A 102 4.98 3.03 9.27
C TYR A 102 5.46 1.72 8.68
N ILE A 103 4.57 1.09 7.92
CA ILE A 103 4.89 -0.03 7.03
C ILE A 103 4.66 0.43 5.60
N TRP A 104 5.63 0.16 4.74
CA TRP A 104 5.57 0.36 3.30
C TRP A 104 4.92 -0.83 2.64
N ILE A 105 4.04 -0.57 1.68
CA ILE A 105 3.41 -1.59 0.85
C ILE A 105 3.85 -1.35 -0.57
N VAL A 106 4.44 -2.36 -1.18
CA VAL A 106 4.87 -2.32 -2.57
C VAL A 106 4.17 -3.44 -3.32
N ARG A 107 3.43 -3.06 -4.35
CA ARG A 107 2.63 -3.98 -5.15
C ARG A 107 3.00 -3.89 -6.61
N ALA A 108 3.32 -5.01 -7.24
CA ALA A 108 3.33 -5.15 -8.69
C ALA A 108 1.88 -5.26 -9.20
N ALA A 109 1.46 -4.32 -10.02
CA ALA A 109 0.04 -4.17 -10.38
C ALA A 109 -0.47 -5.30 -11.28
N VAL A 110 0.31 -5.74 -12.27
CA VAL A 110 -0.11 -6.75 -13.25
C VAL A 110 0.01 -8.17 -12.70
N PRO A 111 1.14 -8.63 -12.11
CA PRO A 111 1.22 -9.97 -11.52
C PRO A 111 0.49 -10.09 -10.18
N ARG A 112 -0.09 -8.98 -9.65
CA ARG A 112 -0.81 -8.92 -8.37
C ARG A 112 -0.03 -9.45 -7.19
N LEU A 113 1.30 -9.32 -7.21
CA LEU A 113 2.20 -9.66 -6.11
C LEU A 113 2.46 -8.43 -5.26
N LEU A 114 2.58 -8.61 -3.96
CA LEU A 114 2.91 -7.52 -3.04
C LEU A 114 3.84 -8.00 -1.94
N PHE A 115 4.59 -7.07 -1.37
CA PHE A 115 5.31 -7.29 -0.12
C PHE A 115 5.16 -6.08 0.80
N PHE A 116 5.34 -6.34 2.09
CA PHE A 116 5.40 -5.33 3.12
C PHE A 116 6.86 -5.10 3.52
N HIS A 117 7.21 -3.84 3.78
CA HIS A 117 8.54 -3.49 4.24
C HIS A 117 8.45 -2.57 5.46
N TYR A 118 9.14 -2.96 6.53
CA TYR A 118 9.27 -2.20 7.76
C TYR A 118 10.73 -1.83 7.96
N ASP A 119 11.00 -0.54 8.15
CA ASP A 119 12.34 -0.04 8.43
C ASP A 119 12.31 0.85 9.67
N ASN A 120 12.34 0.20 10.84
CA ASN A 120 12.30 0.85 12.15
C ASN A 120 11.20 1.93 12.27
N GLY A 121 10.07 1.70 11.63
CA GLY A 121 8.92 2.62 11.63
C GLY A 121 9.11 3.90 10.81
N SER A 122 10.21 4.03 10.08
CA SER A 122 10.55 5.25 9.34
C SER A 122 9.69 5.41 8.09
N ARG A 123 9.22 6.65 7.85
CA ARG A 123 8.57 7.11 6.62
C ARG A 123 9.49 8.07 5.82
N SER A 124 10.78 8.06 6.05
CA SER A 124 11.69 9.02 5.43
C SER A 124 11.89 8.77 3.93
N GLN A 125 12.24 9.84 3.20
CA GLN A 125 12.64 9.76 1.78
C GLN A 125 13.79 8.77 1.57
N LYS A 126 14.72 8.68 2.52
CA LYS A 126 15.84 7.72 2.46
C LYS A 126 15.34 6.29 2.34
N VAL A 127 14.32 5.91 3.14
CA VAL A 127 13.73 4.56 3.07
C VAL A 127 13.11 4.31 1.70
N ALA A 128 12.34 5.27 1.14
CA ALA A 128 11.79 5.17 -0.19
C ALA A 128 12.87 4.93 -1.25
N VAL A 129 13.94 5.74 -1.21
CA VAL A 129 15.05 5.66 -2.16
C VAL A 129 15.79 4.33 -2.06
N ASP A 130 16.10 3.87 -0.83
CA ASP A 130 16.80 2.60 -0.60
C ASP A 130 15.92 1.40 -1.01
N LEU A 131 14.62 1.45 -0.69
CA LEU A 131 13.65 0.41 -1.01
C LEU A 131 13.48 0.21 -2.52
N LEU A 132 13.40 1.31 -3.27
CA LEU A 132 13.10 1.35 -4.70
C LEU A 132 14.34 1.61 -5.56
N LYS A 133 15.54 1.43 -5.00
CA LYS A 133 16.81 1.73 -5.67
C LYS A 133 16.96 1.04 -7.02
N THR A 134 16.55 -0.21 -7.12
CA THR A 134 16.68 -1.03 -8.34
C THR A 134 15.47 -0.99 -9.26
N PHE A 135 14.39 -0.35 -8.82
CA PHE A 135 13.15 -0.28 -9.59
C PHE A 135 13.31 0.61 -10.83
N LYS A 136 12.67 0.20 -11.93
CA LYS A 136 12.54 0.95 -13.18
C LYS A 136 11.13 0.77 -13.73
N GLY A 137 10.56 1.84 -14.30
CA GLY A 137 9.21 1.80 -14.86
C GLY A 137 8.24 2.77 -14.21
N TYR A 138 6.96 2.43 -14.20
CA TYR A 138 5.90 3.27 -13.64
C TYR A 138 5.79 3.08 -12.13
N LEU A 139 5.98 4.18 -11.38
CA LEU A 139 5.84 4.23 -9.93
C LEU A 139 4.59 5.02 -9.58
N GLN A 140 3.50 4.34 -9.22
CA GLN A 140 2.28 5.01 -8.78
C GLN A 140 2.27 5.16 -7.25
N CYS A 141 2.13 6.41 -6.81
CA CYS A 141 2.12 6.78 -5.39
C CYS A 141 1.18 7.96 -5.14
N ASP A 142 1.03 8.33 -3.88
CA ASP A 142 0.37 9.56 -3.49
C ASP A 142 1.25 10.80 -3.71
N GLY A 143 0.81 11.97 -3.21
CA GLY A 143 1.56 13.23 -3.28
C GLY A 143 2.56 13.41 -2.14
N TYR A 144 3.00 12.36 -1.49
CA TYR A 144 4.00 12.47 -0.41
C TYR A 144 5.39 12.84 -0.97
N SER A 145 6.01 13.87 -0.38
CA SER A 145 7.27 14.45 -0.86
C SER A 145 8.46 13.49 -0.87
N ALA A 146 8.39 12.36 -0.16
CA ALA A 146 9.45 11.35 -0.22
C ALA A 146 9.64 10.78 -1.64
N TYR A 147 8.59 10.81 -2.47
CA TYR A 147 8.66 10.33 -3.85
C TYR A 147 9.21 11.34 -4.84
N ASP A 148 9.34 12.62 -4.46
CA ASP A 148 9.90 13.66 -5.34
C ASP A 148 11.37 13.37 -5.73
N ALA A 149 12.08 12.57 -4.92
CA ALA A 149 13.42 12.08 -5.26
C ALA A 149 13.48 11.28 -6.58
N PHE A 150 12.35 10.74 -7.02
CA PHE A 150 12.27 9.95 -8.27
C PHE A 150 11.96 10.78 -9.50
N GLU A 151 11.57 12.05 -9.39
CA GLU A 151 11.27 12.93 -10.54
C GLU A 151 12.45 13.09 -11.51
N ASN A 152 13.66 13.13 -10.96
CA ASN A 152 14.88 13.30 -11.76
C ASN A 152 15.45 11.97 -12.29
N ARG A 153 14.83 10.84 -11.98
CA ARG A 153 15.26 9.53 -12.47
C ARG A 153 14.66 9.27 -13.84
N LYS A 154 15.52 9.17 -14.88
CA LYS A 154 15.10 8.90 -16.26
C LYS A 154 14.48 7.52 -16.48
N ASP A 155 14.76 6.58 -15.58
CA ASP A 155 14.27 5.20 -15.63
C ASP A 155 13.01 4.97 -14.77
N VAL A 156 12.46 6.01 -14.13
CA VAL A 156 11.23 5.97 -13.34
C VAL A 156 10.25 7.03 -13.82
N CYS A 157 9.00 6.63 -14.06
CA CYS A 157 7.90 7.52 -14.40
C CYS A 157 6.93 7.56 -13.23
N LEU A 158 6.85 8.72 -12.53
CA LEU A 158 5.92 8.90 -11.43
C LEU A 158 4.48 9.01 -11.93
N CYS A 159 3.58 8.21 -11.39
CA CYS A 159 2.15 8.26 -11.66
C CYS A 159 1.40 8.70 -10.39
N GLY A 160 0.42 9.59 -10.56
CA GLY A 160 -0.42 10.07 -9.46
C GLY A 160 -1.52 9.07 -9.10
N CYS A 161 -2.21 9.37 -7.99
CA CYS A 161 -3.35 8.61 -7.51
C CYS A 161 -4.59 9.51 -7.33
N LEU A 162 -5.62 9.30 -8.14
CA LEU A 162 -6.84 10.12 -8.11
C LEU A 162 -7.61 9.95 -6.79
N ALA A 163 -7.56 8.79 -6.17
CA ALA A 163 -8.25 8.55 -4.89
C ALA A 163 -7.75 9.46 -3.75
N HIS A 164 -6.46 9.79 -3.75
CA HIS A 164 -5.90 10.74 -2.77
C HIS A 164 -6.36 12.16 -3.04
N ILE A 165 -6.34 12.62 -4.30
CA ILE A 165 -6.91 13.91 -4.71
C ILE A 165 -8.40 13.98 -4.33
N ARG A 166 -9.16 12.92 -4.61
CA ARG A 166 -10.57 12.84 -4.24
C ARG A 166 -10.78 13.01 -2.75
N ARG A 167 -10.01 12.31 -1.90
CA ARG A 167 -10.14 12.42 -0.43
C ARG A 167 -9.92 13.85 0.06
N HIS A 168 -8.93 14.55 -0.47
CA HIS A 168 -8.67 15.94 -0.12
C HIS A 168 -9.84 16.88 -0.49
N ILE A 169 -10.42 16.73 -1.70
CA ILE A 169 -11.55 17.53 -2.13
C ILE A 169 -12.83 17.15 -1.36
N GLU A 170 -13.05 15.87 -1.11
CA GLU A 170 -14.19 15.36 -0.33
C GLU A 170 -14.21 15.95 1.09
N SER A 171 -13.06 16.05 1.76
CA SER A 171 -12.95 16.62 3.10
C SER A 171 -13.32 18.10 3.18
N CYS A 172 -13.45 18.78 2.03
CA CYS A 172 -13.85 20.19 1.97
C CYS A 172 -15.37 20.41 1.95
N ARG A 173 -16.18 19.35 1.92
CA ARG A 173 -17.65 19.46 1.74
C ARG A 173 -18.33 20.29 2.84
N GLU A 174 -17.87 20.21 4.06
CA GLU A 174 -18.45 20.96 5.18
C GLU A 174 -18.04 22.43 5.16
N GLU A 175 -16.82 22.73 4.71
CA GLU A 175 -16.29 24.09 4.64
C GLU A 175 -16.77 24.84 3.39
N ASN A 176 -16.74 24.19 2.23
CA ASN A 176 -17.12 24.78 0.94
C ASN A 176 -17.75 23.71 0.02
N ARG A 177 -19.06 23.51 0.21
CA ARG A 177 -19.81 22.49 -0.52
C ARG A 177 -19.83 22.74 -2.03
N GLU A 178 -19.92 24.00 -2.45
CA GLU A 178 -20.01 24.32 -3.87
C GLU A 178 -18.75 23.90 -4.63
N TYR A 179 -17.57 24.39 -4.21
CA TYR A 179 -16.30 24.00 -4.85
C TYR A 179 -15.99 22.53 -4.68
N ALA A 180 -16.29 21.93 -3.52
CA ALA A 180 -16.11 20.49 -3.33
C ALA A 180 -16.92 19.67 -4.36
N MET A 181 -18.19 20.02 -4.57
CA MET A 181 -19.03 19.33 -5.56
C MET A 181 -18.57 19.56 -6.99
N GLN A 182 -18.08 20.76 -7.33
CA GLN A 182 -17.48 21.03 -8.65
C GLN A 182 -16.26 20.14 -8.90
N GLY A 183 -15.30 20.12 -7.96
CA GLY A 183 -14.10 19.29 -8.07
C GLY A 183 -14.42 17.80 -8.15
N LEU A 184 -15.36 17.33 -7.31
CA LEU A 184 -15.79 15.92 -7.33
C LEU A 184 -16.50 15.53 -8.62
N LYS A 185 -17.16 16.46 -9.32
CA LYS A 185 -17.79 16.20 -10.64
C LYS A 185 -16.73 15.85 -11.69
N PHE A 186 -15.60 16.56 -11.74
CA PHE A 186 -14.49 16.20 -12.64
C PHE A 186 -13.93 14.82 -12.33
N ILE A 187 -13.69 14.55 -11.05
CA ILE A 187 -13.18 13.26 -10.58
C ILE A 187 -14.15 12.12 -10.95
N GLN A 188 -15.45 12.32 -10.74
CA GLN A 188 -16.47 11.35 -11.14
C GLN A 188 -16.48 11.11 -12.65
N GLY A 189 -16.30 12.17 -13.45
CA GLY A 189 -16.16 12.06 -14.90
C GLY A 189 -15.00 11.17 -15.31
N LEU A 190 -13.83 11.31 -14.65
CA LEU A 190 -12.66 10.47 -14.87
C LEU A 190 -12.91 9.00 -14.52
N TYR A 191 -13.57 8.71 -13.38
CA TYR A 191 -13.95 7.34 -13.02
C TYR A 191 -15.00 6.75 -13.97
N ASN A 192 -15.91 7.57 -14.52
CA ASN A 192 -16.89 7.10 -15.50
C ASN A 192 -16.22 6.63 -16.80
N VAL A 193 -15.11 7.26 -17.23
CA VAL A 193 -14.31 6.78 -18.37
C VAL A 193 -13.73 5.40 -18.09
N GLU A 194 -13.22 5.16 -16.87
CA GLU A 194 -12.70 3.85 -16.45
C GLU A 194 -13.82 2.80 -16.42
N TYR A 195 -14.97 3.17 -15.88
CA TYR A 195 -16.16 2.30 -15.86
C TYR A 195 -16.59 1.88 -17.27
N MET A 196 -16.66 2.83 -18.21
CA MET A 196 -16.97 2.53 -19.63
C MET A 196 -15.95 1.58 -20.26
N ALA A 197 -14.66 1.73 -19.91
CA ALA A 197 -13.61 0.84 -20.40
C ALA A 197 -13.75 -0.58 -19.83
N ASP A 198 -14.10 -0.69 -18.56
CA ASP A 198 -14.31 -1.98 -17.88
C ASP A 198 -15.57 -2.69 -18.40
N GLU A 199 -16.72 -1.98 -18.55
CA GLU A 199 -17.96 -2.54 -19.13
C GLU A 199 -17.76 -3.10 -20.54
N ARG A 200 -16.97 -2.38 -21.36
CA ARG A 200 -16.67 -2.81 -22.73
C ARG A 200 -15.55 -3.82 -22.83
N GLN A 201 -14.94 -4.19 -21.70
CA GLN A 201 -13.79 -5.11 -21.62
C GLN A 201 -12.66 -4.74 -22.58
N LEU A 202 -12.37 -3.43 -22.68
CA LEU A 202 -11.37 -2.91 -23.61
C LEU A 202 -9.97 -3.44 -23.28
N SER A 203 -9.18 -3.73 -24.32
CA SER A 203 -7.75 -4.00 -24.21
C SER A 203 -7.01 -2.79 -23.63
N TYR A 204 -5.76 -2.97 -23.24
CA TYR A 204 -4.97 -1.86 -22.72
C TYR A 204 -4.76 -0.76 -23.75
N GLU A 205 -4.60 -1.12 -25.01
CA GLU A 205 -4.41 -0.20 -26.13
C GLU A 205 -5.70 0.60 -26.38
N GLU A 206 -6.84 -0.07 -26.46
CA GLU A 206 -8.15 0.58 -26.66
C GLU A 206 -8.50 1.48 -25.47
N ARG A 207 -8.16 1.04 -24.23
CA ARG A 207 -8.33 1.84 -23.01
C ARG A 207 -7.50 3.13 -23.07
N ALA A 208 -6.25 3.07 -23.52
CA ALA A 208 -5.43 4.26 -23.69
C ALA A 208 -6.03 5.23 -24.72
N VAL A 209 -6.54 4.74 -25.83
CA VAL A 209 -7.23 5.57 -26.85
C VAL A 209 -8.50 6.22 -26.26
N LEU A 210 -9.32 5.45 -25.52
CA LEU A 210 -10.52 5.98 -24.87
C LEU A 210 -10.16 7.09 -23.86
N ARG A 211 -9.15 6.87 -23.04
CA ARG A 211 -8.66 7.83 -22.05
C ARG A 211 -8.18 9.12 -22.68
N GLN A 212 -7.37 9.06 -23.74
CA GLN A 212 -6.88 10.24 -24.44
C GLN A 212 -8.05 11.06 -25.00
N ARG A 213 -9.06 10.40 -25.57
CA ARG A 213 -10.24 11.06 -26.16
C ARG A 213 -11.19 11.66 -25.13
N LEU A 214 -11.46 10.99 -24.01
CA LEU A 214 -12.48 11.40 -23.03
C LEU A 214 -11.91 11.93 -21.72
N ALA A 215 -10.89 11.27 -21.17
CA ALA A 215 -10.30 11.66 -19.89
C ALA A 215 -9.28 12.79 -20.03
N GLY A 216 -8.57 12.88 -21.17
CA GLY A 216 -7.64 13.99 -21.44
C GLY A 216 -8.31 15.36 -21.29
N PRO A 217 -9.37 15.67 -22.06
CA PRO A 217 -10.10 16.93 -21.93
C PRO A 217 -10.70 17.17 -20.52
N LEU A 218 -11.09 16.11 -19.80
CA LEU A 218 -11.57 16.23 -18.41
C LEU A 218 -10.44 16.63 -17.47
N LEU A 219 -9.22 16.09 -17.64
CA LEU A 219 -8.05 16.50 -16.88
C LEU A 219 -7.65 17.95 -17.17
N ASP A 220 -7.74 18.38 -18.44
CA ASP A 220 -7.45 19.76 -18.82
C ASP A 220 -8.43 20.73 -18.16
N ALA A 221 -9.72 20.39 -18.20
CA ALA A 221 -10.78 21.18 -17.55
C ALA A 221 -10.63 21.18 -16.01
N PHE A 222 -10.23 20.06 -15.43
CA PHE A 222 -9.97 19.96 -13.99
C PHE A 222 -8.77 20.80 -13.58
N GLU A 223 -7.67 20.75 -14.32
CA GLU A 223 -6.49 21.59 -14.08
C GLU A 223 -6.81 23.08 -14.16
N LEU A 224 -7.55 23.50 -15.18
CA LEU A 224 -8.01 24.88 -15.34
C LEU A 224 -8.92 25.30 -14.18
N TRP A 225 -9.81 24.41 -13.74
CA TRP A 225 -10.67 24.67 -12.59
C TRP A 225 -9.83 24.87 -11.30
N LEU A 226 -8.82 24.03 -11.06
CA LEU A 226 -7.91 24.17 -9.91
C LEU A 226 -7.20 25.53 -9.94
N GLN A 227 -6.66 25.93 -11.11
CA GLN A 227 -6.00 27.23 -11.30
C GLN A 227 -6.92 28.42 -11.02
N ASN A 228 -8.16 28.38 -11.56
CA ASN A 228 -9.13 29.46 -11.44
C ASN A 228 -9.77 29.55 -10.05
N THR A 229 -9.78 28.46 -9.29
CA THR A 229 -10.39 28.37 -7.97
C THR A 229 -9.40 28.75 -6.86
N TYR A 230 -8.11 28.42 -7.03
CA TYR A 230 -7.09 28.68 -6.00
C TYR A 230 -7.01 30.15 -5.52
N PRO A 231 -7.06 31.17 -6.40
CA PRO A 231 -7.06 32.57 -5.97
C PRO A 231 -8.34 33.01 -5.23
N LYS A 232 -9.45 32.26 -5.36
CA LYS A 232 -10.76 32.58 -4.77
C LYS A 232 -10.95 31.99 -3.37
N VAL A 233 -10.02 31.17 -2.91
CA VAL A 233 -10.09 30.50 -1.60
C VAL A 233 -8.91 30.89 -0.72
N LEU A 234 -9.11 30.81 0.60
CA LEU A 234 -8.02 31.06 1.54
C LEU A 234 -7.00 29.90 1.44
N LYS A 235 -5.71 30.21 1.30
CA LYS A 235 -4.64 29.22 1.19
C LYS A 235 -4.59 28.22 2.36
N ARG A 236 -5.00 28.66 3.57
CA ARG A 236 -5.00 27.82 4.78
C ARG A 236 -6.31 27.06 4.99
N SER A 237 -7.37 27.32 4.21
CA SER A 237 -8.63 26.59 4.24
C SER A 237 -8.43 25.14 3.78
N LEU A 238 -9.41 24.27 4.04
CA LEU A 238 -9.36 22.89 3.54
C LEU A 238 -9.31 22.87 2.01
N MET A 239 -10.12 23.70 1.34
CA MET A 239 -10.14 23.79 -0.13
C MET A 239 -8.81 24.32 -0.67
N GLY A 240 -8.22 25.35 -0.08
CA GLY A 240 -6.91 25.88 -0.49
C GLY A 240 -5.81 24.81 -0.39
N LYS A 241 -5.81 24.02 0.68
CA LYS A 241 -4.88 22.90 0.87
C LYS A 241 -5.15 21.76 -0.13
N ALA A 242 -6.43 21.44 -0.40
CA ALA A 242 -6.80 20.40 -1.37
C ALA A 242 -6.33 20.76 -2.78
N ILE A 243 -6.49 22.02 -3.21
CA ILE A 243 -6.01 22.49 -4.51
C ILE A 243 -4.47 22.48 -4.56
N ALA A 244 -3.80 23.01 -3.51
CA ALA A 244 -2.34 23.01 -3.42
C ALA A 244 -1.74 21.59 -3.44
N TYR A 245 -2.48 20.58 -2.95
CA TYR A 245 -2.12 19.16 -3.06
C TYR A 245 -2.36 18.61 -4.46
N ALA A 246 -3.54 18.89 -5.05
CA ALA A 246 -3.96 18.28 -6.31
C ALA A 246 -3.19 18.84 -7.53
N TYR A 247 -2.98 20.16 -7.58
CA TYR A 247 -2.44 20.83 -8.76
C TYR A 247 -1.06 20.32 -9.21
N PRO A 248 -0.05 20.17 -8.33
CA PRO A 248 1.26 19.65 -8.73
C PRO A 248 1.23 18.16 -9.13
N LEU A 249 0.15 17.44 -8.81
CA LEU A 249 0.00 16.03 -9.19
C LEU A 249 -0.63 15.82 -10.58
N ILE A 250 -1.20 16.86 -11.19
CA ILE A 250 -1.84 16.73 -12.52
C ILE A 250 -0.88 16.22 -13.58
N PRO A 251 0.38 16.68 -13.70
CA PRO A 251 1.34 16.10 -14.65
C PRO A 251 1.56 14.60 -14.41
N ARG A 252 1.68 14.16 -13.15
CA ARG A 252 1.84 12.75 -12.79
C ARG A 252 0.57 11.94 -13.10
N MET A 253 -0.62 12.55 -12.97
CA MET A 253 -1.90 11.94 -13.36
C MET A 253 -1.99 11.70 -14.87
N ARG A 254 -1.40 12.57 -15.71
CA ARG A 254 -1.48 12.45 -17.17
C ARG A 254 -0.84 11.18 -17.73
N HIS A 255 0.12 10.58 -17.03
CA HIS A 255 0.79 9.37 -17.49
C HIS A 255 -0.15 8.20 -17.72
N TYR A 256 -1.25 8.08 -16.94
CA TYR A 256 -2.23 7.00 -17.10
C TYR A 256 -3.02 7.06 -18.42
N LEU A 257 -3.02 8.22 -19.11
CA LEU A 257 -3.70 8.39 -20.39
C LEU A 257 -3.04 7.59 -21.51
N TYR A 258 -1.73 7.35 -21.39
CA TYR A 258 -0.91 6.80 -22.48
C TYR A 258 -0.66 5.30 -22.36
N ASP A 259 -0.86 4.73 -21.19
CA ASP A 259 -0.71 3.28 -20.96
C ASP A 259 -1.95 2.74 -20.23
N GLY A 260 -2.73 1.91 -20.91
CA GLY A 260 -3.96 1.34 -20.37
C GLY A 260 -3.77 0.40 -19.19
N ARG A 261 -2.54 -0.04 -18.91
CA ARG A 261 -2.19 -0.88 -17.74
C ARG A 261 -2.16 -0.07 -16.45
N ILE A 262 -1.85 1.24 -16.54
CA ILE A 262 -1.77 2.12 -15.36
C ILE A 262 -3.17 2.38 -14.84
N PHE A 263 -3.40 2.10 -13.57
CA PHE A 263 -4.68 2.39 -12.92
C PHE A 263 -4.81 3.88 -12.61
N ILE A 264 -6.06 4.37 -12.58
CA ILE A 264 -6.35 5.75 -12.21
C ILE A 264 -6.03 6.04 -10.73
N ASP A 265 -6.02 4.98 -9.90
CA ASP A 265 -5.67 5.05 -8.48
C ASP A 265 -5.00 3.75 -7.98
N ASN A 266 -4.47 3.80 -6.74
CA ASN A 266 -3.86 2.66 -6.08
C ASN A 266 -4.82 1.92 -5.12
N ASN A 267 -6.14 2.16 -5.17
CA ASN A 267 -7.12 1.55 -4.27
C ASN A 267 -7.14 0.02 -4.34
N ARG A 268 -6.75 -0.57 -5.46
CA ARG A 268 -6.61 -2.04 -5.57
C ARG A 268 -5.48 -2.61 -4.69
N ALA A 269 -4.60 -1.76 -4.16
CA ALA A 269 -3.68 -2.14 -3.10
C ALA A 269 -4.38 -2.21 -1.72
N TYR A 270 -5.49 -1.48 -1.53
CA TYR A 270 -6.19 -1.31 -0.26
C TYR A 270 -6.89 -2.53 0.33
N PRO A 271 -7.49 -3.48 -0.42
CA PRO A 271 -8.09 -4.66 0.21
C PRO A 271 -7.11 -5.42 1.09
N ASN A 272 -5.81 -5.33 0.80
CA ASN A 272 -4.77 -5.97 1.59
C ASN A 272 -4.35 -5.15 2.84
N PHE A 273 -4.75 -3.87 2.94
CA PHE A 273 -4.50 -3.02 4.11
C PHE A 273 -5.34 -3.41 5.33
N LEU A 274 -6.56 -3.88 5.13
CA LEU A 274 -7.46 -4.28 6.22
C LEU A 274 -6.87 -5.41 7.06
N VAL A 275 -6.04 -6.26 6.45
CA VAL A 275 -5.36 -7.36 7.14
C VAL A 275 -4.35 -6.86 8.18
N ILE A 276 -3.70 -5.71 7.95
CA ILE A 276 -2.67 -5.18 8.87
C ILE A 276 -3.28 -4.29 9.95
N GLN A 277 -4.39 -3.63 9.69
CA GLN A 277 -5.00 -2.67 10.63
C GLN A 277 -5.75 -3.30 11.80
N THR A 278 -5.93 -4.61 11.81
CA THR A 278 -6.53 -5.27 12.98
C THR A 278 -5.50 -5.34 14.13
N PRO A 279 -5.83 -4.83 15.34
CA PRO A 279 -4.90 -4.81 16.48
C PRO A 279 -4.30 -6.18 16.84
N SER A 280 -4.94 -7.27 16.45
CA SER A 280 -4.48 -8.64 16.66
C SER A 280 -3.38 -9.11 15.72
N ALA A 281 -3.17 -8.45 14.57
CA ALA A 281 -2.14 -8.84 13.60
C ALA A 281 -0.73 -8.32 13.98
N ILE A 282 -0.63 -7.37 14.91
CA ILE A 282 0.56 -6.54 15.13
C ILE A 282 1.05 -6.60 16.59
N CYS A 283 0.90 -7.74 17.26
CA CYS A 283 1.67 -8.00 18.49
C CYS A 283 2.97 -8.72 18.07
N PHE A 284 4.04 -7.96 17.92
CA PHE A 284 5.41 -8.48 17.94
C PHE A 284 5.79 -8.93 19.34
#